data_f62e72fa081c4ed59a6e2adac828fdff
#
_entry.id   f62e72fa081c4ed59a6e2adac828fdff
#
_cell.length_a   1.000
_cell.length_b   1.000
_cell.length_c   1.000
_cell.angle_alpha   90.00
_cell.angle_beta   90.00
_cell.angle_gamma   90.00
#
_symmetry.space_group_name_H-M   'P 1'
#
loop_
_entity.id
_entity.type
_entity.pdbx_description
1 polymer ?
#
loop_
_entity_poly.entity_id
_entity_poly.type
_entity_poly.pdbx_seq_one_letter_code
_entity_poly.pdbx_strand_id
1 'polypeptide(L)'
;KRSHPLSKKFPEMMVGSAEYGDNNLILSQEDYRKLVNTSVESEKFLKKIINANNLMNGTHSYALWILDGDYPDAIEIPEIANRIAKVKSFRYGTTGKVANSFKDLPWRFAHNRHRDLASAVLPVVSSEAREYLPVAYLESGIITTNANCVLFEPPIWLVGILSSKM
;
A
#
# COMPACT_ATOMS: atom_id res chain seq x y z
N LYS A 1 -22.44 6.00 -16.50
CA LYS A 1 -21.33 6.07 -15.54
C LYS A 1 -20.48 7.29 -15.89
N ARG A 2 -20.24 8.19 -14.94
CA ARG A 2 -19.44 9.39 -15.17
C ARG A 2 -17.97 8.99 -15.23
N SER A 3 -17.26 9.36 -16.29
CA SER A 3 -15.84 9.00 -16.51
C SER A 3 -14.87 10.11 -16.13
N HIS A 4 -15.37 11.29 -15.78
CA HIS A 4 -14.54 12.45 -15.46
C HIS A 4 -14.88 13.03 -14.08
N PRO A 5 -13.90 13.61 -13.35
CA PRO A 5 -14.14 14.26 -12.08
C PRO A 5 -15.10 15.44 -12.22
N LEU A 6 -15.81 15.75 -11.13
CA LEU A 6 -16.76 16.87 -11.06
C LEU A 6 -16.06 18.24 -11.24
N SER A 7 -14.80 18.33 -10.86
CA SER A 7 -14.00 19.54 -10.97
C SER A 7 -12.54 19.18 -11.23
N LYS A 8 -11.89 19.91 -12.12
CA LYS A 8 -10.44 19.85 -12.36
C LYS A 8 -9.62 20.62 -11.31
N LYS A 9 -10.30 21.35 -10.39
CA LYS A 9 -9.65 22.14 -9.34
C LYS A 9 -9.26 21.33 -8.12
N PHE A 10 -9.77 20.08 -7.99
CA PHE A 10 -9.47 19.20 -6.87
C PHE A 10 -8.41 18.17 -7.24
N PRO A 11 -7.57 17.72 -6.28
CA PRO A 11 -6.65 16.64 -6.52
C PRO A 11 -7.40 15.40 -6.98
N GLU A 12 -6.78 14.64 -7.89
CA GLU A 12 -7.36 13.40 -8.39
C GLU A 12 -7.35 12.33 -7.29
N MET A 13 -8.51 11.73 -7.05
CA MET A 13 -8.62 10.57 -6.18
C MET A 13 -8.30 9.31 -6.95
N MET A 14 -7.37 8.52 -6.44
CA MET A 14 -6.98 7.24 -7.04
C MET A 14 -7.03 6.13 -5.99
N VAL A 15 -7.06 4.87 -6.43
CA VAL A 15 -6.86 3.75 -5.52
C VAL A 15 -5.38 3.55 -5.23
N GLY A 16 -5.05 3.05 -4.05
CA GLY A 16 -3.68 2.84 -3.63
C GLY A 16 -2.95 1.71 -4.39
N SER A 17 -1.79 1.35 -3.90
CA SER A 17 -0.89 0.35 -4.49
C SER A 17 -1.39 -1.08 -4.26
N ALA A 18 -1.01 -2.01 -5.15
CA ALA A 18 -1.34 -3.42 -5.01
C ALA A 18 -0.13 -4.31 -5.32
N GLU A 19 0.13 -5.28 -4.46
CA GLU A 19 1.29 -6.15 -4.62
C GLU A 19 1.08 -7.30 -5.63
N TYR A 20 -0.10 -7.92 -5.63
CA TYR A 20 -0.41 -9.13 -6.40
C TYR A 20 0.62 -10.26 -6.21
N GLY A 21 0.93 -10.57 -4.96
CA GLY A 21 1.94 -11.58 -4.56
C GLY A 21 1.49 -12.44 -3.38
N ASP A 22 0.16 -12.59 -3.19
CA ASP A 22 -0.44 -13.36 -2.08
C ASP A 22 -0.01 -12.87 -0.69
N ASN A 23 0.05 -11.54 -0.53
CA ASN A 23 0.49 -10.82 0.68
C ASN A 23 1.93 -11.15 1.15
N ASN A 24 2.77 -11.76 0.31
CA ASN A 24 4.14 -12.08 0.71
C ASN A 24 5.06 -10.86 0.82
N LEU A 25 4.71 -9.73 0.16
CA LEU A 25 5.42 -8.45 0.35
C LEU A 25 4.85 -7.60 1.48
N ILE A 26 3.82 -8.09 2.19
CA ILE A 26 3.23 -7.39 3.34
C ILE A 26 3.59 -8.15 4.62
N LEU A 27 4.03 -7.44 5.63
CA LEU A 27 4.43 -7.96 6.92
C LEU A 27 3.49 -7.46 8.01
N SER A 28 3.13 -8.37 8.92
CA SER A 28 2.54 -7.99 10.20
C SER A 28 3.57 -7.22 11.05
N GLN A 29 3.10 -6.58 12.14
CA GLN A 29 4.04 -5.95 13.10
C GLN A 29 4.97 -6.99 13.75
N GLU A 30 4.51 -8.22 13.94
CA GLU A 30 5.32 -9.30 14.49
C GLU A 30 6.41 -9.74 13.50
N ASP A 31 6.04 -9.96 12.24
CA ASP A 31 7.01 -10.32 11.18
C ASP A 31 8.05 -9.21 10.96
N TYR A 32 7.62 -7.95 10.99
CA TYR A 32 8.53 -6.80 10.94
C TYR A 32 9.58 -6.86 12.07
N ARG A 33 9.12 -7.03 13.32
CA ARG A 33 10.02 -7.11 14.47
C ARG A 33 11.00 -8.29 14.36
N LYS A 34 10.51 -9.46 13.94
CA LYS A 34 11.38 -10.63 13.72
C LYS A 34 12.44 -10.34 12.67
N LEU A 35 12.04 -9.77 11.53
CA LEU A 35 12.96 -9.48 10.43
C LEU A 35 14.03 -8.47 10.84
N VAL A 36 13.65 -7.35 11.45
CA VAL A 36 14.59 -6.28 11.87
C VAL A 36 15.52 -6.78 12.98
N ASN A 37 15.02 -7.59 13.93
CA ASN A 37 15.86 -8.18 14.97
C ASN A 37 16.89 -9.18 14.42
N THR A 38 16.57 -9.87 13.33
CA THR A 38 17.48 -10.81 12.67
C THR A 38 18.47 -10.11 11.75
N SER A 39 18.03 -9.04 11.08
CA SER A 39 18.85 -8.24 10.17
C SER A 39 18.42 -6.78 10.24
N VAL A 40 19.19 -5.98 10.94
CA VAL A 40 18.92 -4.51 11.06
C VAL A 40 18.95 -3.83 9.69
N GLU A 41 19.77 -4.31 8.78
CA GLU A 41 19.86 -3.77 7.40
C GLU A 41 18.56 -3.93 6.59
N SER A 42 17.66 -4.84 7.01
CA SER A 42 16.38 -5.04 6.36
C SER A 42 15.45 -3.84 6.49
N GLU A 43 15.65 -2.99 7.50
CA GLU A 43 14.77 -1.85 7.79
C GLU A 43 14.71 -0.86 6.62
N LYS A 44 15.82 -0.69 5.87
CA LYS A 44 15.86 0.19 4.69
C LYS A 44 14.89 -0.22 3.58
N PHE A 45 14.47 -1.49 3.54
CA PHE A 45 13.52 -2.03 2.56
C PHE A 45 12.07 -2.03 3.06
N LEU A 46 11.81 -1.51 4.26
CA LEU A 46 10.51 -1.57 4.89
C LEU A 46 9.86 -0.19 4.95
N LYS A 47 8.62 -0.11 4.50
CA LYS A 47 7.77 1.09 4.66
C LYS A 47 6.47 0.72 5.36
N LYS A 48 5.92 1.65 6.15
CA LYS A 48 4.57 1.48 6.71
C LYS A 48 3.56 1.41 5.59
N ILE A 49 2.58 0.51 5.72
CA ILE A 49 1.48 0.35 4.77
C ILE A 49 0.15 0.28 5.51
N ILE A 50 -0.88 0.91 4.94
CA ILE A 50 -2.23 0.96 5.50
C ILE A 50 -3.21 0.36 4.49
N ASN A 51 -3.91 -0.69 4.91
CA ASN A 51 -5.08 -1.24 4.25
C ASN A 51 -6.39 -0.71 4.90
N ALA A 52 -7.55 -1.13 4.39
CA ALA A 52 -8.84 -0.68 4.93
C ALA A 52 -9.04 -1.06 6.40
N ASN A 53 -8.61 -2.26 6.82
CA ASN A 53 -8.71 -2.70 8.21
C ASN A 53 -7.76 -1.90 9.12
N ASN A 54 -6.56 -1.63 8.65
CA ASN A 54 -5.61 -0.78 9.37
C ASN A 54 -6.19 0.62 9.59
N LEU A 55 -6.77 1.21 8.53
CA LEU A 55 -7.39 2.53 8.57
C LEU A 55 -8.52 2.57 9.62
N MET A 56 -9.36 1.54 9.65
CA MET A 56 -10.50 1.46 10.57
C MET A 56 -10.10 1.27 12.03
N ASN A 57 -8.97 0.61 12.29
CA ASN A 57 -8.51 0.24 13.63
C ASN A 57 -7.37 1.13 14.14
N GLY A 58 -6.94 2.15 13.39
CA GLY A 58 -5.80 3.00 13.75
C GLY A 58 -4.48 2.23 13.84
N THR A 59 -4.31 1.17 13.06
CA THR A 59 -3.12 0.33 13.02
C THR A 59 -2.38 0.47 11.69
N HIS A 60 -1.26 -0.21 11.54
CA HIS A 60 -0.53 -0.31 10.28
C HIS A 60 0.15 -1.67 10.16
N SER A 61 0.50 -2.04 8.95
CA SER A 61 1.40 -3.14 8.59
C SER A 61 2.67 -2.57 7.97
N TYR A 62 3.55 -3.43 7.49
CA TYR A 62 4.76 -3.02 6.77
C TYR A 62 4.77 -3.67 5.39
N ALA A 63 5.35 -2.98 4.41
CA ALA A 63 5.57 -3.48 3.06
C ALA A 63 7.06 -3.63 2.81
N LEU A 64 7.47 -4.72 2.19
CA LEU A 64 8.74 -4.81 1.50
C LEU A 64 8.67 -3.91 0.26
N TRP A 65 9.33 -2.76 0.34
CA TRP A 65 9.33 -1.74 -0.71
C TRP A 65 10.73 -1.64 -1.31
N ILE A 66 11.01 -2.56 -2.23
CA ILE A 66 12.33 -2.73 -2.82
C ILE A 66 12.36 -2.03 -4.17
N LEU A 67 13.27 -1.09 -4.33
CA LEU A 67 13.56 -0.47 -5.62
C LEU A 67 14.49 -1.37 -6.43
N ASP A 68 14.54 -1.17 -7.74
CA ASP A 68 15.35 -2.05 -8.60
C ASP A 68 16.84 -2.02 -8.28
N GLY A 69 17.35 -0.83 -7.91
CA GLY A 69 18.74 -0.68 -7.50
C GLY A 69 19.06 -1.37 -6.18
N ASP A 70 18.06 -1.55 -5.31
CA ASP A 70 18.20 -2.16 -3.99
C ASP A 70 17.98 -3.68 -4.01
N TYR A 71 17.48 -4.21 -5.12
CA TYR A 71 17.14 -5.64 -5.23
C TYR A 71 18.33 -6.57 -4.96
N PRO A 72 19.57 -6.31 -5.49
CA PRO A 72 20.71 -7.16 -5.20
C PRO A 72 21.02 -7.27 -3.69
N ASP A 73 20.96 -6.15 -2.97
CA ASP A 73 21.20 -6.13 -1.53
C ASP A 73 20.05 -6.79 -0.76
N ALA A 74 18.82 -6.60 -1.20
CA ALA A 74 17.65 -7.15 -0.52
C ALA A 74 17.62 -8.68 -0.54
N ILE A 75 18.04 -9.32 -1.63
CA ILE A 75 18.04 -10.78 -1.74
C ILE A 75 19.16 -11.46 -0.94
N GLU A 76 20.17 -10.72 -0.48
CA GLU A 76 21.19 -11.25 0.45
C GLU A 76 20.60 -11.54 1.83
N ILE A 77 19.43 -10.97 2.16
CA ILE A 77 18.73 -11.22 3.41
C ILE A 77 17.82 -12.45 3.22
N PRO A 78 18.08 -13.60 3.90
CA PRO A 78 17.40 -14.85 3.61
C PRO A 78 15.87 -14.80 3.73
N GLU A 79 15.34 -14.08 4.72
CA GLU A 79 13.90 -13.95 4.91
C GLU A 79 13.26 -13.14 3.77
N ILE A 80 13.91 -12.09 3.30
CA ILE A 80 13.44 -11.29 2.16
C ILE A 80 13.50 -12.13 0.88
N ALA A 81 14.60 -12.84 0.64
CA ALA A 81 14.75 -13.74 -0.51
C ALA A 81 13.65 -14.81 -0.53
N ASN A 82 13.33 -15.41 0.63
CA ASN A 82 12.27 -16.40 0.75
C ASN A 82 10.89 -15.81 0.40
N ARG A 83 10.58 -14.60 0.88
CA ARG A 83 9.32 -13.92 0.55
C ARG A 83 9.21 -13.59 -0.94
N ILE A 84 10.28 -13.09 -1.54
CA ILE A 84 10.36 -12.83 -2.98
C ILE A 84 10.18 -14.12 -3.80
N ALA A 85 10.79 -15.23 -3.36
CA ALA A 85 10.62 -16.53 -4.03
C ALA A 85 9.16 -17.01 -3.99
N LYS A 86 8.44 -16.79 -2.87
CA LYS A 86 7.00 -17.08 -2.75
C LYS A 86 6.17 -16.23 -3.71
N VAL A 87 6.45 -14.91 -3.80
CA VAL A 87 5.80 -14.03 -4.78
C VAL A 87 6.02 -14.51 -6.19
N LYS A 88 7.26 -14.87 -6.53
CA LYS A 88 7.61 -15.41 -7.85
C LYS A 88 6.81 -16.66 -8.16
N SER A 89 6.80 -17.64 -7.24
CA SER A 89 6.03 -18.88 -7.40
C SER A 89 4.54 -18.61 -7.61
N PHE A 90 3.94 -17.75 -6.79
CA PHE A 90 2.55 -17.35 -6.94
C PHE A 90 2.26 -16.72 -8.30
N ARG A 91 3.08 -15.75 -8.75
CA ARG A 91 2.88 -15.05 -10.02
C ARG A 91 3.06 -15.94 -11.24
N TYR A 92 3.92 -16.96 -11.17
CA TYR A 92 4.06 -17.97 -12.22
C TYR A 92 2.89 -18.96 -12.24
N GLY A 93 2.33 -19.31 -11.09
CA GLY A 93 1.23 -20.27 -10.96
C GLY A 93 -0.17 -19.68 -11.19
N THR A 94 -0.31 -18.36 -11.22
CA THR A 94 -1.62 -17.70 -11.32
C THR A 94 -2.05 -17.46 -12.78
N THR A 95 -3.36 -17.54 -13.04
CA THR A 95 -3.99 -17.13 -14.29
C THR A 95 -4.33 -15.63 -14.33
N GLY A 96 -4.16 -14.93 -13.21
CA GLY A 96 -4.42 -13.49 -13.09
C GLY A 96 -3.47 -12.65 -13.95
N LYS A 97 -4.01 -12.00 -14.99
CA LYS A 97 -3.23 -11.26 -15.99
C LYS A 97 -2.24 -10.26 -15.38
N VAL A 98 -2.67 -9.48 -14.37
CA VAL A 98 -1.81 -8.49 -13.71
C VAL A 98 -0.66 -9.16 -12.96
N ALA A 99 -0.95 -10.13 -12.10
CA ALA A 99 0.09 -10.84 -11.36
C ALA A 99 1.09 -11.52 -12.31
N ASN A 100 0.61 -12.20 -13.34
CA ASN A 100 1.45 -12.89 -14.32
C ASN A 100 2.34 -11.92 -15.11
N SER A 101 1.87 -10.70 -15.46
CA SER A 101 2.71 -9.71 -16.17
C SER A 101 3.89 -9.20 -15.34
N PHE A 102 3.86 -9.38 -14.02
CA PHE A 102 4.94 -9.01 -13.09
C PHE A 102 5.73 -10.21 -12.54
N LYS A 103 5.62 -11.40 -13.15
CA LYS A 103 6.28 -12.62 -12.67
C LYS A 103 7.80 -12.55 -12.62
N ASP A 104 8.40 -11.77 -13.52
CA ASP A 104 9.86 -11.58 -13.61
C ASP A 104 10.36 -10.42 -12.72
N LEU A 105 9.48 -9.72 -12.05
CA LEU A 105 9.75 -8.62 -11.12
C LEU A 105 9.12 -8.89 -9.74
N PRO A 106 9.43 -10.02 -9.09
CA PRO A 106 8.72 -10.47 -7.89
C PRO A 106 8.92 -9.59 -6.66
N TRP A 107 9.93 -8.73 -6.64
CA TRP A 107 10.18 -7.76 -5.56
C TRP A 107 9.33 -6.50 -5.66
N ARG A 108 8.74 -6.21 -6.83
CA ARG A 108 7.94 -5.01 -7.07
C ARG A 108 6.47 -5.23 -6.73
N PHE A 109 5.85 -4.18 -6.20
CA PHE A 109 4.40 -4.04 -6.25
C PHE A 109 3.96 -3.95 -7.72
N ALA A 110 2.99 -4.76 -8.13
CA ALA A 110 2.51 -4.77 -9.51
C ALA A 110 1.83 -3.45 -9.88
N HIS A 111 1.08 -2.85 -8.94
CA HIS A 111 0.62 -1.48 -9.08
C HIS A 111 1.31 -0.61 -8.04
N ASN A 112 2.33 0.13 -8.47
CA ASN A 112 2.96 1.15 -7.65
C ASN A 112 2.28 2.50 -7.93
N ARG A 113 1.45 2.96 -6.97
CA ARG A 113 0.77 4.26 -7.00
C ARG A 113 1.16 5.15 -5.84
N HIS A 114 2.16 4.73 -5.08
CA HIS A 114 2.70 5.50 -3.97
C HIS A 114 3.43 6.74 -4.48
N ARG A 115 3.18 7.85 -3.80
CA ARG A 115 3.95 9.09 -3.91
C ARG A 115 4.43 9.44 -2.52
N ASP A 116 5.64 9.90 -2.38
CA ASP A 116 6.22 10.28 -1.10
C ASP A 116 5.73 11.68 -0.66
N LEU A 117 4.40 11.78 -0.53
CA LEU A 117 3.64 12.99 -0.22
C LEU A 117 2.62 12.67 0.87
N ALA A 118 2.29 13.70 1.67
CA ALA A 118 1.16 13.59 2.59
C ALA A 118 -0.14 13.32 1.84
N SER A 119 -1.05 12.58 2.45
CA SER A 119 -2.28 12.16 1.77
C SER A 119 -3.48 12.04 2.68
N ALA A 120 -4.67 12.27 2.13
CA ALA A 120 -5.92 11.83 2.75
C ALA A 120 -6.33 10.49 2.18
N VAL A 121 -6.72 9.58 3.05
CA VAL A 121 -7.03 8.19 2.73
C VAL A 121 -8.39 7.82 3.27
N LEU A 122 -9.17 7.11 2.46
CA LEU A 122 -10.50 6.62 2.80
C LEU A 122 -10.71 5.22 2.19
N PRO A 123 -11.48 4.33 2.86
CA PRO A 123 -11.69 2.97 2.34
C PRO A 123 -12.54 3.02 1.07
N VAL A 124 -12.25 2.11 0.12
CA VAL A 124 -13.07 1.94 -1.10
C VAL A 124 -14.49 1.47 -0.77
N VAL A 125 -14.62 0.71 0.31
CA VAL A 125 -15.92 0.19 0.79
C VAL A 125 -16.12 0.64 2.23
N SER A 126 -17.29 1.23 2.49
CA SER A 126 -17.73 1.62 3.84
C SER A 126 -19.11 1.05 4.13
N SER A 127 -19.45 0.95 5.42
CA SER A 127 -20.78 0.50 5.86
C SER A 127 -21.81 1.63 5.75
N GLU A 128 -23.03 1.32 5.29
CA GLU A 128 -24.16 2.25 5.25
C GLU A 128 -24.58 2.71 6.67
N ALA A 129 -24.27 1.92 7.69
CA ALA A 129 -24.56 2.26 9.09
C ALA A 129 -23.63 3.34 9.68
N ARG A 130 -22.64 3.82 8.92
CA ARG A 130 -21.70 4.85 9.39
C ARG A 130 -22.25 6.25 9.16
N GLU A 131 -22.27 7.01 10.23
CA GLU A 131 -22.66 8.42 10.19
C GLU A 131 -21.59 9.30 9.50
N TYR A 132 -20.31 8.89 9.59
CA TYR A 132 -19.17 9.60 9.03
C TYR A 132 -18.35 8.68 8.13
N LEU A 133 -17.83 9.23 7.05
CA LEU A 133 -16.85 8.54 6.23
C LEU A 133 -15.51 8.45 6.99
N PRO A 134 -14.93 7.25 7.16
CA PRO A 134 -13.63 7.14 7.81
C PRO A 134 -12.54 7.70 6.90
N VAL A 135 -11.99 8.82 7.29
CA VAL A 135 -10.90 9.52 6.61
C VAL A 135 -9.72 9.64 7.56
N ALA A 136 -8.52 9.32 7.09
CA ALA A 136 -7.29 9.60 7.80
C ALA A 136 -6.39 10.51 6.97
N TYR A 137 -5.69 11.41 7.64
CA TYR A 137 -4.59 12.17 7.06
C TYR A 137 -3.27 11.46 7.42
N LEU A 138 -2.50 11.09 6.40
CA LEU A 138 -1.24 10.37 6.55
C LEU A 138 -0.09 11.28 6.15
N GLU A 139 1.00 11.19 6.90
CA GLU A 139 2.27 11.81 6.55
C GLU A 139 2.88 11.15 5.28
N SER A 140 3.89 11.81 4.70
CA SER A 140 4.69 11.24 3.61
C SER A 140 5.34 9.91 4.01
N GLY A 141 5.69 9.07 3.04
CA GLY A 141 6.36 7.79 3.28
C GLY A 141 5.45 6.62 3.62
N ILE A 142 4.15 6.85 3.89
CA ILE A 142 3.19 5.79 4.22
C ILE A 142 2.49 5.30 2.95
N ILE A 143 2.61 4.00 2.67
CA ILE A 143 1.98 3.37 1.52
C ILE A 143 0.51 3.08 1.83
N THR A 144 -0.35 3.22 0.83
CA THR A 144 -1.77 2.88 0.91
C THR A 144 -2.08 1.75 -0.05
N THR A 145 -2.80 0.72 0.42
CA THR A 145 -3.23 -0.38 -0.47
C THR A 145 -4.43 0.00 -1.34
N ASN A 146 -4.68 -0.78 -2.38
CA ASN A 146 -5.83 -0.63 -3.28
C ASN A 146 -7.20 -0.87 -2.64
N ALA A 147 -7.25 -1.29 -1.37
CA ALA A 147 -8.47 -1.32 -0.57
C ALA A 147 -8.90 0.08 -0.10
N ASN A 148 -8.05 1.09 -0.31
CA ASN A 148 -8.32 2.48 0.01
C ASN A 148 -8.21 3.37 -1.25
N CYS A 149 -8.95 4.46 -1.23
CA CYS A 149 -8.75 5.61 -2.10
C CYS A 149 -7.76 6.57 -1.43
N VAL A 150 -6.97 7.26 -2.25
CA VAL A 150 -5.94 8.20 -1.78
C VAL A 150 -6.02 9.50 -2.58
N LEU A 151 -5.91 10.63 -1.87
CA LEU A 151 -5.70 11.96 -2.42
C LEU A 151 -4.35 12.47 -1.91
N PHE A 152 -3.41 12.73 -2.80
CA PHE A 152 -2.13 13.32 -2.42
C PHE A 152 -2.22 14.84 -2.30
N GLU A 153 -1.55 15.39 -1.27
CA GLU A 153 -1.53 16.83 -0.95
C GLU A 153 -2.92 17.49 -0.92
N PRO A 154 -3.92 16.86 -0.24
CA PRO A 154 -5.24 17.45 -0.19
C PRO A 154 -5.22 18.77 0.60
N PRO A 155 -5.91 19.82 0.13
CA PRO A 155 -6.13 20.98 0.97
C PRO A 155 -6.86 20.57 2.26
N ILE A 156 -6.43 21.11 3.41
CA ILE A 156 -6.96 20.69 4.72
C ILE A 156 -8.50 20.85 4.83
N TRP A 157 -9.06 21.85 4.21
CA TRP A 157 -10.50 22.05 4.18
C TRP A 157 -11.25 20.92 3.45
N LEU A 158 -10.61 20.29 2.43
CA LEU A 158 -11.19 19.14 1.73
C LEU A 158 -11.26 17.90 2.64
N VAL A 159 -10.23 17.71 3.47
CA VAL A 159 -10.24 16.64 4.49
C VAL A 159 -11.38 16.87 5.48
N GLY A 160 -11.59 18.11 5.93
CA GLY A 160 -12.71 18.48 6.77
C GLY A 160 -14.09 18.19 6.14
N ILE A 161 -14.27 18.47 4.84
CA ILE A 161 -15.51 18.13 4.12
C ILE A 161 -15.69 16.61 4.04
N LEU A 162 -14.62 15.84 3.68
CA LEU A 162 -14.71 14.40 3.57
C LEU A 162 -15.00 13.71 4.90
N SER A 163 -14.55 14.28 6.02
CA SER A 163 -14.82 13.77 7.36
C SER A 163 -16.09 14.29 8.01
N SER A 164 -16.85 15.15 7.31
CA SER A 164 -18.12 15.67 7.82
C SER A 164 -19.23 14.62 7.75
N LYS A 165 -20.30 14.86 8.52
CA LYS A 165 -21.52 14.04 8.46
C LYS A 165 -22.11 14.10 7.05
N MET A 166 -22.43 12.94 6.50
CA MET A 166 -23.13 12.80 5.23
C MET A 166 -24.65 12.94 5.41
#